data_4d952e31b0bfc2399178bfca916e5993
#
_entry.id   4d952e31b0bfc2399178bfca916e5993
#
_cell.length_a   1.000
_cell.length_b   1.000
_cell.length_c   1.000
_cell.angle_alpha   90.00
_cell.angle_beta   90.00
_cell.angle_gamma   90.00
#
_symmetry.space_group_name_H-M   'P 1'
#
loop_
_entity.id
_entity.type
_entity.pdbx_description
1 polymer ?
#
loop_
_entity_poly.entity_id
_entity_poly.type
_entity_poly.pdbx_seq_one_letter_code
_entity_poly.pdbx_strand_id
1 'polypeptide(L)'
;MLYYFPQMESAYELIVVGGGHAGTEAALAAARMHVRTLLITSCKDAIARMPCNPSIGGLAKSHLVHELDALGGEMGINADETALQSKILNRSRGPAVWATRCQCAKAEYTIRMQKVVAQQAFLTILEDSVTEIILNSQKTSVTGVKTSHSFVFSANAVVLTAGTALRGRIWIGKESQESGGDDRPAVNQLSNCLSNLGFDLIRLK
;
A
#
# COMPACT_ATOMS: atom_id res chain seq x y z
N MET A 1 3.24 30.99 -2.59
CA MET A 1 2.15 30.25 -3.26
C MET A 1 1.31 29.64 -2.15
N LEU A 2 0.18 30.25 -1.81
CA LEU A 2 -0.71 29.79 -0.75
C LEU A 2 -1.45 28.55 -1.28
N TYR A 3 -1.17 27.39 -0.72
CA TYR A 3 -1.97 26.19 -0.95
C TYR A 3 -3.33 26.41 -0.28
N TYR A 4 -4.33 26.67 -1.09
CA TYR A 4 -5.72 26.65 -0.65
C TYR A 4 -6.10 25.19 -0.43
N PHE A 5 -6.05 24.74 0.84
CA PHE A 5 -6.66 23.49 1.26
C PHE A 5 -8.14 23.76 1.48
N PRO A 6 -9.04 23.11 0.76
CA PRO A 6 -10.45 23.25 1.06
C PRO A 6 -10.70 22.82 2.50
N GLN A 7 -11.46 23.60 3.24
CA GLN A 7 -11.97 23.24 4.54
C GLN A 7 -12.61 21.86 4.45
N MET A 8 -12.07 20.91 5.24
CA MET A 8 -12.35 19.50 5.09
C MET A 8 -13.62 19.12 5.82
N GLU A 9 -14.71 19.13 5.09
CA GLU A 9 -15.96 18.41 5.37
C GLU A 9 -16.17 17.25 4.40
N SER A 10 -15.19 16.50 4.05
CA SER A 10 -15.42 15.24 3.35
C SER A 10 -15.08 14.09 4.28
N ALA A 11 -16.07 13.64 5.04
CA ALA A 11 -15.97 12.33 5.68
C ALA A 11 -15.77 11.29 4.58
N TYR A 12 -14.61 10.66 4.54
CA TYR A 12 -14.38 9.49 3.70
C TYR A 12 -15.07 8.29 4.33
N GLU A 13 -15.44 7.33 3.51
CA GLU A 13 -15.97 6.06 4.01
C GLU A 13 -14.83 5.13 4.36
N LEU A 14 -13.74 5.19 3.59
CA LEU A 14 -12.52 4.41 3.80
C LEU A 14 -11.26 5.28 3.69
N ILE A 15 -10.32 5.08 4.60
CA ILE A 15 -8.95 5.57 4.46
C ILE A 15 -8.00 4.39 4.30
N VAL A 16 -7.16 4.41 3.28
CA VAL A 16 -6.08 3.43 3.06
C VAL A 16 -4.75 4.10 3.35
N VAL A 17 -3.96 3.53 4.24
CA VAL A 17 -2.67 4.05 4.68
C VAL A 17 -1.54 3.26 4.05
N GLY A 18 -0.81 3.89 3.13
CA GLY A 18 0.30 3.30 2.40
C GLY A 18 -0.02 3.01 0.94
N GLY A 19 0.74 3.61 0.02
CA GLY A 19 0.57 3.49 -1.44
C GLY A 19 1.36 2.35 -2.09
N GLY A 20 1.74 1.29 -1.34
CA GLY A 20 2.34 0.09 -1.90
C GLY A 20 1.34 -0.80 -2.64
N HIS A 21 1.77 -1.99 -3.09
CA HIS A 21 0.90 -2.90 -3.85
C HIS A 21 -0.41 -3.23 -3.11
N ALA A 22 -0.34 -3.56 -1.83
CA ALA A 22 -1.54 -3.87 -1.05
C ALA A 22 -2.47 -2.66 -0.90
N GLY A 23 -1.92 -1.47 -0.70
CA GLY A 23 -2.72 -0.26 -0.55
C GLY A 23 -3.37 0.20 -1.85
N THR A 24 -2.67 0.09 -2.97
CA THR A 24 -3.26 0.41 -4.29
C THR A 24 -4.41 -0.53 -4.61
N GLU A 25 -4.27 -1.83 -4.37
CA GLU A 25 -5.36 -2.78 -4.59
C GLU A 25 -6.56 -2.53 -3.67
N ALA A 26 -6.32 -2.29 -2.37
CA ALA A 26 -7.39 -1.98 -1.43
C ALA A 26 -8.13 -0.70 -1.81
N ALA A 27 -7.40 0.35 -2.20
CA ALA A 27 -7.98 1.63 -2.59
C ALA A 27 -8.77 1.53 -3.90
N LEU A 28 -8.24 0.83 -4.91
CA LEU A 28 -8.92 0.61 -6.19
C LEU A 28 -10.18 -0.24 -6.01
N ALA A 29 -10.11 -1.32 -5.22
CA ALA A 29 -11.26 -2.18 -4.95
C ALA A 29 -12.40 -1.39 -4.31
N ALA A 30 -12.12 -0.62 -3.26
CA ALA A 30 -13.12 0.21 -2.60
C ALA A 30 -13.71 1.29 -3.53
N ALA A 31 -12.86 2.01 -4.25
CA ALA A 31 -13.30 3.05 -5.16
C ALA A 31 -14.15 2.51 -6.33
N ARG A 32 -13.83 1.32 -6.87
CA ARG A 32 -14.62 0.61 -7.88
C ARG A 32 -16.00 0.18 -7.36
N MET A 33 -16.13 -0.02 -6.06
CA MET A 33 -17.40 -0.24 -5.37
C MET A 33 -18.12 1.07 -5.01
N HIS A 34 -17.69 2.21 -5.55
CA HIS A 34 -18.21 3.57 -5.28
C HIS A 34 -18.07 4.04 -3.82
N VAL A 35 -17.17 3.44 -3.06
CA VAL A 35 -16.82 3.89 -1.71
C VAL A 35 -15.88 5.09 -1.79
N ARG A 36 -16.24 6.22 -1.18
CA ARG A 36 -15.37 7.42 -1.13
C ARG A 36 -14.11 7.12 -0.35
N THR A 37 -13.01 6.94 -1.05
CA THR A 37 -11.75 6.43 -0.51
C THR A 37 -10.66 7.49 -0.53
N LEU A 38 -9.91 7.60 0.56
CA LEU A 38 -8.69 8.39 0.66
C LEU A 38 -7.47 7.46 0.77
N LEU A 39 -6.58 7.52 -0.22
CA LEU A 39 -5.27 6.87 -0.15
C LEU A 39 -4.25 7.87 0.36
N ILE A 40 -3.66 7.61 1.53
CA ILE A 40 -2.58 8.42 2.10
C ILE A 40 -1.26 7.71 1.91
N THR A 41 -0.31 8.36 1.26
CA THR A 41 1.03 7.82 0.99
C THR A 41 2.10 8.88 1.28
N SER A 42 3.22 8.48 1.83
CA SER A 42 4.34 9.39 2.11
C SER A 42 5.05 9.93 0.85
N CYS A 43 4.80 9.31 -0.29
CA CYS A 43 5.39 9.71 -1.56
C CYS A 43 4.52 9.20 -2.72
N LYS A 44 3.96 10.10 -3.51
CA LYS A 44 3.13 9.76 -4.68
C LYS A 44 3.93 9.04 -5.75
N ASP A 45 5.19 9.43 -5.95
CA ASP A 45 6.06 8.82 -6.95
C ASP A 45 6.49 7.39 -6.57
N ALA A 46 6.22 6.98 -5.32
CA ALA A 46 6.48 5.63 -4.83
C ALA A 46 5.24 4.72 -4.86
N ILE A 47 4.11 5.19 -5.35
CA ILE A 47 2.88 4.37 -5.48
C ILE A 47 3.18 3.16 -6.35
N ALA A 48 2.87 1.96 -5.83
CA ALA A 48 3.09 0.66 -6.48
C ALA A 48 4.53 0.42 -6.98
N ARG A 49 5.52 1.10 -6.39
CA ARG A 49 6.93 0.88 -6.73
C ARG A 49 7.34 -0.56 -6.43
N MET A 50 7.92 -1.23 -7.42
CA MET A 50 8.54 -2.53 -7.23
C MET A 50 9.89 -2.37 -6.50
N PRO A 51 10.12 -3.05 -5.35
CA PRO A 51 11.33 -2.81 -4.56
C PRO A 51 12.61 -3.27 -5.28
N CYS A 52 12.91 -4.55 -5.31
CA CYS A 52 14.17 -5.04 -5.89
C CYS A 52 13.95 -5.87 -7.15
N ASN A 53 13.19 -6.94 -7.10
CA ASN A 53 12.88 -7.75 -8.27
C ASN A 53 11.61 -7.26 -8.96
N PRO A 54 11.67 -6.82 -10.23
CA PRO A 54 10.49 -6.37 -10.95
C PRO A 54 9.66 -7.57 -11.44
N SER A 55 9.17 -8.38 -10.53
CA SER A 55 8.42 -9.60 -10.86
C SER A 55 7.17 -9.73 -10.00
N ILE A 56 6.06 -10.04 -10.66
CA ILE A 56 4.78 -10.37 -10.04
C ILE A 56 4.57 -11.89 -10.09
N GLY A 57 4.01 -12.46 -9.01
CA GLY A 57 3.80 -13.89 -8.88
C GLY A 57 5.04 -14.65 -8.40
N GLY A 58 5.16 -15.89 -8.86
CA GLY A 58 6.17 -16.84 -8.38
C GLY A 58 5.64 -17.80 -7.33
N LEU A 59 6.53 -18.64 -6.76
CA LEU A 59 6.16 -19.65 -5.76
C LEU A 59 5.50 -19.01 -4.54
N ALA A 60 4.41 -19.62 -4.08
CA ALA A 60 3.59 -19.15 -2.96
C ALA A 60 3.03 -17.71 -3.09
N LYS A 61 2.98 -17.17 -4.32
CA LYS A 61 2.50 -15.80 -4.60
C LYS A 61 1.53 -15.76 -5.77
N SER A 62 1.77 -16.52 -6.85
CA SER A 62 0.98 -16.43 -8.08
C SER A 62 -0.49 -16.74 -7.87
N HIS A 63 -0.84 -17.70 -7.00
CA HIS A 63 -2.23 -18.02 -6.68
C HIS A 63 -2.96 -16.83 -6.05
N LEU A 64 -2.30 -16.07 -5.16
CA LEU A 64 -2.88 -14.86 -4.59
C LEU A 64 -3.11 -13.78 -5.66
N VAL A 65 -2.19 -13.66 -6.63
CA VAL A 65 -2.37 -12.73 -7.76
C VAL A 65 -3.56 -13.14 -8.61
N HIS A 66 -3.71 -14.43 -8.92
CA HIS A 66 -4.86 -14.94 -9.70
C HIS A 66 -6.18 -14.77 -8.95
N GLU A 67 -6.21 -14.99 -7.64
CA GLU A 67 -7.40 -14.75 -6.82
C GLU A 67 -7.78 -13.27 -6.81
N LEU A 68 -6.78 -12.39 -6.66
CA LEU A 68 -6.97 -10.95 -6.71
C LEU A 68 -7.49 -10.50 -8.08
N ASP A 69 -6.91 -11.01 -9.16
CA ASP A 69 -7.32 -10.74 -10.54
C ASP A 69 -8.78 -11.17 -10.78
N ALA A 70 -9.15 -12.38 -10.33
CA ALA A 70 -10.52 -12.87 -10.42
C ALA A 70 -11.55 -12.00 -9.67
N LEU A 71 -11.11 -11.25 -8.67
CA LEU A 71 -11.92 -10.27 -7.93
C LEU A 71 -11.88 -8.85 -8.55
N GLY A 72 -11.25 -8.70 -9.71
CA GLY A 72 -11.13 -7.41 -10.41
C GLY A 72 -9.97 -6.54 -9.94
N GLY A 73 -8.92 -7.15 -9.37
CA GLY A 73 -7.68 -6.46 -9.00
C GLY A 73 -6.89 -5.93 -10.18
N GLU A 74 -6.03 -4.98 -9.96
CA GLU A 74 -5.25 -4.30 -11.01
C GLU A 74 -3.86 -4.90 -11.21
N MET A 75 -3.32 -5.57 -10.20
CA MET A 75 -1.94 -6.07 -10.22
C MET A 75 -1.66 -7.04 -11.37
N GLY A 76 -2.58 -7.97 -11.65
CA GLY A 76 -2.47 -8.92 -12.76
C GLY A 76 -2.46 -8.19 -14.10
N ILE A 77 -3.45 -7.34 -14.33
CA ILE A 77 -3.57 -6.51 -15.54
C ILE A 77 -2.32 -5.67 -15.77
N ASN A 78 -1.87 -4.98 -14.71
CA ASN A 78 -0.67 -4.13 -14.77
C ASN A 78 0.60 -4.93 -15.06
N ALA A 79 0.68 -6.16 -14.53
CA ALA A 79 1.80 -7.05 -14.81
C ALA A 79 1.82 -7.52 -16.28
N ASP A 80 0.67 -7.85 -16.83
CA ASP A 80 0.55 -8.29 -18.23
C ASP A 80 0.87 -7.16 -19.21
N GLU A 81 0.36 -5.95 -18.97
CA GLU A 81 0.60 -4.75 -19.80
C GLU A 81 2.07 -4.30 -19.80
N THR A 82 2.81 -4.63 -18.76
CA THR A 82 4.23 -4.23 -18.61
C THR A 82 5.19 -5.40 -18.62
N ALA A 83 4.72 -6.56 -19.09
CA ALA A 83 5.46 -7.80 -19.11
C ALA A 83 6.68 -7.74 -20.04
N LEU A 84 7.84 -8.08 -19.52
CA LEU A 84 9.04 -8.39 -20.31
C LEU A 84 9.15 -9.90 -20.57
N GLN A 85 8.74 -10.71 -19.59
CA GLN A 85 8.78 -12.17 -19.69
C GLN A 85 7.77 -12.79 -18.73
N SER A 86 6.95 -13.72 -19.22
CA SER A 86 6.13 -14.59 -18.38
C SER A 86 6.63 -16.02 -18.42
N LYS A 87 6.66 -16.71 -17.28
CA LYS A 87 7.19 -18.06 -17.14
C LYS A 87 6.41 -18.84 -16.10
N ILE A 88 6.12 -20.10 -16.41
CA ILE A 88 5.62 -21.06 -15.41
C ILE A 88 6.84 -21.72 -14.75
N LEU A 89 6.97 -21.54 -13.45
CA LEU A 89 7.99 -22.17 -12.62
C LEU A 89 7.57 -23.60 -12.25
N ASN A 90 8.56 -24.43 -11.92
CA ASN A 90 8.35 -25.81 -11.44
C ASN A 90 7.60 -26.75 -12.39
N ARG A 91 7.64 -26.51 -13.70
CA ARG A 91 6.94 -27.36 -14.69
C ARG A 91 7.29 -28.85 -14.57
N SER A 92 8.52 -29.18 -14.19
CA SER A 92 8.99 -30.55 -14.00
C SER A 92 8.49 -31.21 -12.71
N ARG A 93 7.90 -30.46 -11.78
CA ARG A 93 7.48 -30.96 -10.45
C ARG A 93 5.98 -31.27 -10.33
N GLY A 94 5.25 -31.07 -11.42
CA GLY A 94 3.80 -31.32 -11.50
C GLY A 94 2.91 -30.10 -11.20
N PRO A 95 1.63 -30.17 -11.61
CA PRO A 95 0.71 -29.04 -11.61
C PRO A 95 0.47 -28.40 -10.25
N ALA A 96 0.50 -29.16 -9.16
CA ALA A 96 0.24 -28.67 -7.81
C ALA A 96 1.23 -27.59 -7.34
N VAL A 97 2.42 -27.52 -7.94
CA VAL A 97 3.46 -26.54 -7.58
C VAL A 97 3.83 -25.63 -8.75
N TRP A 98 3.05 -25.63 -9.80
CA TRP A 98 3.22 -24.66 -10.88
C TRP A 98 2.92 -23.25 -10.38
N ALA A 99 3.74 -22.31 -10.79
CA ALA A 99 3.57 -20.93 -10.37
C ALA A 99 3.92 -19.99 -11.52
N THR A 100 3.01 -19.13 -11.89
CA THR A 100 3.25 -18.08 -12.89
C THR A 100 4.14 -17.00 -12.28
N ARG A 101 5.15 -16.58 -13.01
CA ARG A 101 5.97 -15.42 -12.68
C ARG A 101 6.10 -14.54 -13.90
N CYS A 102 5.66 -13.30 -13.76
CA CYS A 102 5.79 -12.25 -14.75
C CYS A 102 6.91 -11.29 -14.35
N GLN A 103 7.93 -11.14 -15.16
CA GLN A 103 8.94 -10.10 -15.02
C GLN A 103 8.46 -8.87 -15.78
N CYS A 104 8.37 -7.73 -15.09
CA CYS A 104 7.82 -6.50 -15.64
C CYS A 104 8.92 -5.45 -15.88
N ALA A 105 8.66 -4.52 -16.78
CA ALA A 105 9.42 -3.28 -16.90
C ALA A 105 9.16 -2.41 -15.68
N LYS A 106 10.11 -2.33 -14.76
CA LYS A 106 9.92 -1.73 -13.41
C LYS A 106 9.36 -0.31 -13.46
N ALA A 107 9.91 0.55 -14.31
CA ALA A 107 9.45 1.92 -14.44
C ALA A 107 8.04 2.01 -15.04
N GLU A 108 7.78 1.26 -16.11
CA GLU A 108 6.49 1.24 -16.79
C GLU A 108 5.37 0.72 -15.88
N TYR A 109 5.64 -0.35 -15.11
CA TYR A 109 4.71 -0.87 -14.11
C TYR A 109 4.29 0.21 -13.11
N THR A 110 5.26 0.95 -12.57
CA THR A 110 5.01 2.02 -11.60
C THR A 110 4.20 3.16 -12.23
N ILE A 111 4.62 3.64 -13.41
CA ILE A 111 3.95 4.74 -14.13
C ILE A 111 2.51 4.37 -14.49
N ARG A 112 2.30 3.17 -15.02
CA ARG A 112 0.96 2.70 -15.37
C ARG A 112 0.04 2.63 -14.15
N MET A 113 0.52 2.04 -13.04
CA MET A 113 -0.28 1.94 -11.82
C MET A 113 -0.61 3.32 -11.25
N GLN A 114 0.35 4.24 -11.23
CA GLN A 114 0.11 5.63 -10.80
C GLN A 114 -0.99 6.30 -11.63
N LYS A 115 -0.98 6.09 -12.95
CA LYS A 115 -2.01 6.60 -13.85
C LYS A 115 -3.38 6.00 -13.53
N VAL A 116 -3.46 4.68 -13.34
CA VAL A 116 -4.72 4.00 -12.98
C VAL A 116 -5.30 4.55 -11.68
N VAL A 117 -4.46 4.65 -10.64
CA VAL A 117 -4.88 5.16 -9.32
C VAL A 117 -5.31 6.64 -9.42
N ALA A 118 -4.59 7.46 -10.16
CA ALA A 118 -4.91 8.89 -10.32
C ALA A 118 -6.20 9.15 -11.11
N GLN A 119 -6.58 8.24 -12.01
CA GLN A 119 -7.79 8.36 -12.84
C GLN A 119 -9.03 7.68 -12.21
N GLN A 120 -8.86 6.96 -11.10
CA GLN A 120 -9.96 6.23 -10.50
C GLN A 120 -10.97 7.17 -9.85
N ALA A 121 -12.23 7.10 -10.29
CA ALA A 121 -13.32 7.80 -9.63
C ALA A 121 -13.49 7.32 -8.18
N PHE A 122 -14.00 8.15 -7.30
CA PHE A 122 -14.19 7.91 -5.86
C PHE A 122 -12.89 7.71 -5.08
N LEU A 123 -11.70 7.91 -5.68
CA LEU A 123 -10.40 7.82 -5.04
C LEU A 123 -9.72 9.18 -4.99
N THR A 124 -9.37 9.61 -3.79
CA THR A 124 -8.53 10.78 -3.55
C THR A 124 -7.16 10.34 -3.06
N ILE A 125 -6.09 10.96 -3.55
CA ILE A 125 -4.72 10.65 -3.15
C ILE A 125 -4.15 11.84 -2.38
N LEU A 126 -3.67 11.59 -1.16
CA LEU A 126 -2.96 12.57 -0.34
C LEU A 126 -1.51 12.13 -0.13
N GLU A 127 -0.58 13.04 -0.42
CA GLU A 127 0.82 12.85 -0.04
C GLU A 127 1.05 13.38 1.36
N ASP A 128 1.08 12.48 2.33
CA ASP A 128 1.37 12.74 3.74
C ASP A 128 1.67 11.40 4.46
N SER A 129 2.10 11.47 5.70
CA SER A 129 2.32 10.29 6.55
C SER A 129 1.32 10.27 7.69
N VAL A 130 0.66 9.12 7.88
CA VAL A 130 -0.25 8.93 9.02
C VAL A 130 0.57 8.68 10.28
N THR A 131 0.25 9.40 11.33
CA THR A 131 0.93 9.32 12.63
C THR A 131 0.08 8.67 13.70
N GLU A 132 -1.25 8.84 13.62
CA GLU A 132 -2.18 8.33 14.64
C GLU A 132 -3.45 7.77 14.00
N ILE A 133 -4.01 6.73 14.62
CA ILE A 133 -5.37 6.24 14.41
C ILE A 133 -6.25 6.86 15.46
N ILE A 134 -7.34 7.48 15.05
CA ILE A 134 -8.28 8.14 15.95
C ILE A 134 -9.44 7.19 16.24
N LEU A 135 -9.71 7.00 17.52
CA LEU A 135 -10.83 6.20 18.01
C LEU A 135 -11.93 7.13 18.55
N ASN A 136 -13.14 6.58 18.66
CA ASN A 136 -14.20 7.24 19.38
C ASN A 136 -13.87 7.36 20.89
N SER A 137 -14.66 8.15 21.64
CA SER A 137 -14.44 8.38 23.08
C SER A 137 -14.45 7.10 23.92
N GLN A 138 -15.16 6.08 23.48
CA GLN A 138 -15.24 4.78 24.14
C GLN A 138 -14.13 3.81 23.72
N LYS A 139 -13.29 4.18 22.75
CA LYS A 139 -12.21 3.37 22.16
C LYS A 139 -12.67 2.04 21.56
N THR A 140 -13.88 1.98 21.06
CA THR A 140 -14.50 0.77 20.49
C THR A 140 -14.51 0.76 18.96
N SER A 141 -14.31 1.91 18.32
CA SER A 141 -14.31 2.04 16.86
C SER A 141 -13.35 3.10 16.39
N VAL A 142 -12.82 2.90 15.19
CA VAL A 142 -12.01 3.90 14.46
C VAL A 142 -12.95 4.98 13.93
N THR A 143 -12.53 6.23 14.04
CA THR A 143 -13.24 7.40 13.49
C THR A 143 -12.43 8.18 12.48
N GLY A 144 -11.15 7.86 12.32
CA GLY A 144 -10.28 8.52 11.35
C GLY A 144 -8.79 8.35 11.62
N VAL A 145 -8.01 9.24 11.01
CA VAL A 145 -6.55 9.28 11.16
C VAL A 145 -6.06 10.72 11.31
N LYS A 146 -4.89 10.87 11.91
CA LYS A 146 -4.12 12.13 11.94
C LYS A 146 -2.83 11.97 11.16
N THR A 147 -2.43 13.00 10.43
CA THR A 147 -1.23 13.01 9.62
C THR A 147 -0.08 13.81 10.23
N SER A 148 1.10 13.72 9.63
CA SER A 148 2.31 14.42 10.09
C SER A 148 2.18 15.95 10.02
N HIS A 149 1.39 16.47 9.09
CA HIS A 149 1.04 17.89 9.00
C HIS A 149 -0.13 18.30 9.91
N SER A 150 -0.50 17.42 10.86
CA SER A 150 -1.60 17.66 11.82
C SER A 150 -3.00 17.76 11.22
N PHE A 151 -3.19 17.33 9.98
CA PHE A 151 -4.54 17.19 9.42
C PHE A 151 -5.25 15.98 10.02
N VAL A 152 -6.54 16.12 10.24
CA VAL A 152 -7.43 15.06 10.72
C VAL A 152 -8.44 14.73 9.64
N PHE A 153 -8.51 13.43 9.28
CA PHE A 153 -9.45 12.91 8.29
C PHE A 153 -10.38 11.92 8.97
N SER A 154 -11.69 12.13 8.81
CA SER A 154 -12.71 11.22 9.33
C SER A 154 -13.00 10.10 8.35
N ALA A 155 -13.20 8.88 8.85
CA ALA A 155 -13.63 7.74 8.05
C ALA A 155 -14.35 6.69 8.90
N ASN A 156 -15.18 5.87 8.24
CA ASN A 156 -15.87 4.73 8.88
C ASN A 156 -14.92 3.54 9.08
N ALA A 157 -13.89 3.42 8.23
CA ALA A 157 -12.91 2.34 8.31
C ALA A 157 -11.52 2.83 7.88
N VAL A 158 -10.48 2.17 8.40
CA VAL A 158 -9.08 2.41 8.05
C VAL A 158 -8.40 1.09 7.72
N VAL A 159 -7.77 1.01 6.55
CA VAL A 159 -6.95 -0.12 6.12
C VAL A 159 -5.48 0.26 6.22
N LEU A 160 -4.71 -0.48 7.01
CA LEU A 160 -3.27 -0.25 7.19
C LEU A 160 -2.47 -1.16 6.26
N THR A 161 -1.72 -0.55 5.35
CA THR A 161 -0.83 -1.22 4.40
C THR A 161 0.57 -0.60 4.41
N ALA A 162 1.06 -0.27 5.60
CA ALA A 162 2.31 0.46 5.82
C ALA A 162 3.59 -0.28 5.37
N GLY A 163 3.47 -1.56 5.02
CA GLY A 163 4.57 -2.36 4.48
C GLY A 163 5.79 -2.42 5.40
N THR A 164 6.98 -2.32 4.81
CA THR A 164 8.26 -2.39 5.54
C THR A 164 8.68 -1.07 6.17
N ALA A 165 7.94 0.02 5.95
CA ALA A 165 8.28 1.33 6.48
C ALA A 165 7.96 1.48 7.98
N LEU A 166 7.00 0.70 8.50
CA LEU A 166 6.57 0.74 9.91
C LEU A 166 7.71 0.27 10.83
N ARG A 167 8.35 1.22 11.55
CA ARG A 167 9.60 1.03 12.31
C ARG A 167 10.67 0.26 11.52
N GLY A 168 10.73 0.55 10.21
CA GLY A 168 11.65 -0.12 9.30
C GLY A 168 13.10 0.06 9.72
N ARG A 169 13.95 -0.95 9.48
CA ARG A 169 15.38 -0.92 9.78
C ARG A 169 16.15 -1.68 8.72
N ILE A 170 17.17 -1.05 8.19
CA ILE A 170 18.11 -1.67 7.24
C ILE A 170 19.33 -2.14 8.02
N TRP A 171 19.81 -3.33 7.68
CA TRP A 171 21.03 -3.93 8.24
C TRP A 171 22.05 -4.10 7.12
N ILE A 172 23.27 -3.62 7.36
CA ILE A 172 24.43 -3.80 6.47
C ILE A 172 25.53 -4.40 7.32
N GLY A 173 25.72 -5.72 7.22
CA GLY A 173 26.61 -6.44 8.11
C GLY A 173 26.12 -6.37 9.57
N LYS A 174 26.94 -5.79 10.45
CA LYS A 174 26.61 -5.59 11.88
C LYS A 174 25.97 -4.23 12.17
N GLU A 175 26.02 -3.32 11.23
CA GLU A 175 25.45 -1.97 11.37
C GLU A 175 23.97 -1.96 11.01
N SER A 176 23.20 -1.10 11.67
CA SER A 176 21.80 -0.92 11.35
C SER A 176 21.38 0.53 11.48
N GLN A 177 20.49 0.95 10.59
CA GLN A 177 19.89 2.28 10.62
C GLN A 177 18.37 2.20 10.44
N GLU A 178 17.65 3.15 11.00
CA GLU A 178 16.21 3.28 10.76
C GLU A 178 15.97 3.75 9.33
N SER A 179 15.12 3.03 8.59
CA SER A 179 14.78 3.35 7.21
C SER A 179 13.51 2.62 6.81
N GLY A 180 12.70 3.26 5.98
CA GLY A 180 11.56 2.64 5.31
C GLY A 180 11.93 1.84 4.07
N GLY A 181 13.24 1.79 3.71
CA GLY A 181 13.74 1.24 2.45
C GLY A 181 13.67 2.26 1.30
N ASP A 182 14.52 2.10 0.27
CA ASP A 182 14.58 2.96 -0.90
C ASP A 182 14.65 4.46 -0.55
N ASP A 183 15.56 4.83 0.35
CA ASP A 183 15.81 6.19 0.85
C ASP A 183 14.62 6.87 1.54
N ARG A 184 13.61 6.08 1.96
CA ARG A 184 12.47 6.60 2.70
C ARG A 184 12.71 6.53 4.21
N PRO A 185 12.20 7.50 4.99
CA PRO A 185 12.28 7.44 6.44
C PRO A 185 11.43 6.28 7.00
N ALA A 186 11.82 5.76 8.16
CA ALA A 186 10.98 4.84 8.93
C ALA A 186 9.78 5.60 9.53
N VAL A 187 8.61 4.95 9.55
CA VAL A 187 7.38 5.51 10.14
C VAL A 187 7.27 5.01 11.58
N ASN A 188 7.78 5.80 12.52
CA ASN A 188 7.84 5.42 13.93
C ASN A 188 6.59 5.82 14.72
N GLN A 189 6.00 6.98 14.42
CA GLN A 189 4.86 7.50 15.17
C GLN A 189 3.64 6.61 15.08
N LEU A 190 3.26 6.17 13.87
CA LEU A 190 2.15 5.23 13.68
C LEU A 190 2.39 3.90 14.40
N SER A 191 3.63 3.41 14.39
CA SER A 191 4.00 2.19 15.12
C SER A 191 3.80 2.35 16.65
N ASN A 192 4.21 3.49 17.19
CA ASN A 192 4.00 3.80 18.61
C ASN A 192 2.50 3.90 18.93
N CYS A 193 1.73 4.54 18.04
CA CYS A 193 0.28 4.61 18.17
C CYS A 193 -0.34 3.21 18.25
N LEU A 194 0.01 2.29 17.32
CA LEU A 194 -0.48 0.92 17.31
C LEU A 194 -0.11 0.16 18.61
N SER A 195 1.14 0.30 19.09
CA SER A 195 1.54 -0.29 20.37
C SER A 195 0.72 0.24 21.55
N ASN A 196 0.44 1.55 21.58
CA ASN A 196 -0.40 2.18 22.60
C ASN A 196 -1.87 1.75 22.53
N LEU A 197 -2.32 1.29 21.35
CA LEU A 197 -3.65 0.69 21.15
C LEU A 197 -3.70 -0.80 21.54
N GLY A 198 -2.59 -1.38 21.99
CA GLY A 198 -2.51 -2.75 22.47
C GLY A 198 -2.14 -3.78 21.41
N PHE A 199 -1.65 -3.35 20.23
CA PHE A 199 -1.13 -4.30 19.24
C PHE A 199 0.29 -4.72 19.58
N ASP A 200 0.53 -6.02 19.63
CA ASP A 200 1.86 -6.60 19.75
C ASP A 200 2.60 -6.50 18.41
N LEU A 201 3.63 -5.66 18.38
CA LEU A 201 4.43 -5.47 17.18
C LEU A 201 5.74 -6.23 17.29
N ILE A 202 5.99 -7.12 16.34
CA ILE A 202 7.23 -7.86 16.21
C ILE A 202 7.97 -7.46 14.93
N ARG A 203 9.29 -7.56 14.96
CA ARG A 203 10.11 -7.35 13.75
C ARG A 203 10.40 -8.68 13.11
N LEU A 204 10.06 -8.77 11.82
CA LEU A 204 10.42 -9.91 10.98
C LEU A 204 11.61 -9.53 10.08
N LYS A 205 12.43 -10.52 9.76
CA LYS A 205 13.61 -10.40 8.90
C LYS A 205 13.47 -11.33 7.69
#